data_bfc7fd2feff6cad5581c964ac1e6f73c
#
_entry.id   bfc7fd2feff6cad5581c964ac1e6f73c
#
_cell.length_a   1.000
_cell.length_b   1.000
_cell.length_c   1.000
_cell.angle_alpha   90.00
_cell.angle_beta   90.00
_cell.angle_gamma   90.00
#
_symmetry.space_group_name_H-M   'P 1'
#
loop_
_entity.id
_entity.type
_entity.pdbx_description
1 polymer ?
#
loop_
_entity_poly.entity_id
_entity_poly.type
_entity_poly.pdbx_seq_one_letter_code
_entity_poly.pdbx_strand_id
1 'polypeptide(L)'
;MARKKLMSRAMLFILLFGIVSMFSDMTKESAESIRGAFLSLMGASAATIGLVSGLGELVGYSLRFVSGKFADRTRKYWPIVIVGYCLELVTIPALAFVGENGWVAACILLVVQKFGKAVKKPAKDTIVSFAASREGAGKAFGLQELLDQFGAVL
;
A
#
# COMPACT_ATOMS: atom_id res chain seq x y z
N MET A 1 -6.81 21.30 37.42
CA MET A 1 -7.74 20.67 36.46
C MET A 1 -7.09 20.59 35.11
N ALA A 2 -6.64 19.40 34.70
CA ALA A 2 -6.02 19.20 33.37
C ALA A 2 -7.10 19.29 32.29
N ARG A 3 -7.10 20.35 31.50
CA ARG A 3 -7.93 20.46 30.30
C ARG A 3 -7.58 19.27 29.39
N LYS A 4 -8.48 18.29 29.27
CA LYS A 4 -8.42 17.25 28.23
C LYS A 4 -8.32 17.98 26.89
N LYS A 5 -7.11 18.03 26.32
CA LYS A 5 -6.87 18.61 25.00
C LYS A 5 -7.62 17.69 24.02
N LEU A 6 -8.82 18.06 23.61
CA LEU A 6 -9.54 17.35 22.56
C LEU A 6 -8.61 17.27 21.35
N MET A 7 -8.47 16.06 20.83
CA MET A 7 -7.70 15.79 19.62
C MET A 7 -8.23 16.67 18.49
N SER A 8 -7.35 17.36 17.78
CA SER A 8 -7.79 18.21 16.69
C SER A 8 -8.42 17.37 15.57
N ARG A 9 -9.28 17.98 14.76
CA ARG A 9 -9.89 17.29 13.62
C ARG A 9 -8.83 16.77 12.62
N ALA A 10 -7.72 17.49 12.47
CA ALA A 10 -6.62 17.07 11.63
C ALA A 10 -5.91 15.82 12.20
N MET A 11 -5.65 15.79 13.50
CA MET A 11 -5.05 14.63 14.16
C MET A 11 -5.97 13.41 14.13
N LEU A 12 -7.28 13.60 14.33
CA LEU A 12 -8.26 12.52 14.20
C LEU A 12 -8.28 11.95 12.77
N PHE A 13 -8.23 12.84 11.76
CA PHE A 13 -8.14 12.41 10.37
C PHE A 13 -6.89 11.58 10.10
N ILE A 14 -5.71 12.05 10.55
CA ILE A 14 -4.43 11.33 10.39
C ILE A 14 -4.51 9.95 11.06
N LEU A 15 -5.07 9.87 12.26
CA LEU A 15 -5.23 8.61 12.99
C LEU A 15 -6.14 7.63 12.24
N LEU A 16 -7.33 8.07 11.83
CA LEU A 16 -8.28 7.22 11.10
C LEU A 16 -7.72 6.76 9.75
N PHE A 17 -7.05 7.66 9.03
CA PHE A 17 -6.42 7.35 7.77
C PHE A 17 -5.24 6.38 7.94
N GLY A 18 -4.47 6.54 9.05
CA GLY A 18 -3.41 5.62 9.44
C GLY A 18 -3.94 4.24 9.81
N ILE A 19 -5.09 4.13 10.50
CA ILE A 19 -5.73 2.84 10.81
C ILE A 19 -6.13 2.11 9.53
N VAL A 20 -6.74 2.81 8.57
CA VAL A 20 -7.07 2.22 7.26
C VAL A 20 -5.82 1.71 6.55
N SER A 21 -4.74 2.50 6.58
CA SER A 21 -3.45 2.10 6.02
C SER A 21 -2.86 0.87 6.71
N MET A 22 -2.91 0.85 8.04
CA MET A 22 -2.45 -0.27 8.87
C MET A 22 -3.12 -1.59 8.47
N PHE A 23 -4.46 -1.61 8.34
CA PHE A 23 -5.17 -2.83 7.92
C PHE A 23 -4.84 -3.23 6.48
N SER A 24 -4.64 -2.25 5.58
CA SER A 24 -4.21 -2.52 4.22
C SER A 24 -2.81 -3.14 4.19
N ASP A 25 -1.88 -2.61 4.97
CA ASP A 25 -0.49 -3.10 5.02
C ASP A 25 -0.44 -4.48 5.71
N MET A 26 -1.22 -4.71 6.77
CA MET A 26 -1.38 -6.02 7.40
C MET A 26 -1.84 -7.09 6.40
N THR A 27 -2.89 -6.80 5.63
CA THR A 27 -3.41 -7.72 4.61
C THR A 27 -2.37 -8.00 3.53
N LYS A 28 -1.65 -6.98 3.10
CA LYS A 28 -0.62 -7.08 2.08
C LYS A 28 0.59 -7.89 2.57
N GLU A 29 1.13 -7.60 3.75
CA GLU A 29 2.31 -8.28 4.28
C GLU A 29 2.01 -9.75 4.60
N SER A 30 0.80 -10.06 5.09
CA SER A 30 0.34 -11.44 5.26
C SER A 30 0.34 -12.20 3.92
N ALA A 31 -0.16 -11.60 2.85
CA ALA A 31 -0.14 -12.20 1.51
C ALA A 31 1.30 -12.31 0.96
N GLU A 32 2.16 -11.34 1.25
CA GLU A 32 3.55 -11.30 0.79
C GLU A 32 4.41 -12.38 1.48
N SER A 33 4.15 -12.70 2.74
CA SER A 33 4.87 -13.73 3.50
C SER A 33 4.65 -15.15 2.95
N ILE A 34 3.46 -15.46 2.43
CA ILE A 34 3.14 -16.78 1.87
C ILE A 34 3.32 -16.84 0.34
N ARG A 35 3.55 -15.72 -0.33
CA ARG A 35 3.62 -15.61 -1.78
C ARG A 35 4.60 -16.58 -2.43
N GLY A 36 5.81 -16.69 -1.88
CA GLY A 36 6.84 -17.58 -2.41
C GLY A 36 6.41 -19.04 -2.39
N ALA A 37 5.88 -19.52 -1.27
CA ALA A 37 5.36 -20.86 -1.11
C ALA A 37 4.15 -21.10 -2.04
N PHE A 38 3.23 -20.18 -2.10
CA PHE A 38 2.05 -20.25 -2.96
C PHE A 38 2.42 -20.40 -4.44
N LEU A 39 3.31 -19.55 -4.97
CA LEU A 39 3.76 -19.64 -6.37
C LEU A 39 4.54 -20.92 -6.65
N SER A 40 5.34 -21.39 -5.69
CA SER A 40 6.07 -22.66 -5.81
C SER A 40 5.12 -23.86 -5.91
N LEU A 41 4.07 -23.89 -5.09
CA LEU A 41 3.02 -24.93 -5.16
C LEU A 41 2.27 -24.92 -6.49
N MET A 42 2.13 -23.74 -7.13
CA MET A 42 1.53 -23.59 -8.46
C MET A 42 2.48 -23.94 -9.61
N GLY A 43 3.69 -24.41 -9.33
CA GLY A 43 4.67 -24.84 -10.32
C GLY A 43 5.62 -23.76 -10.83
N ALA A 44 5.64 -22.56 -10.21
CA ALA A 44 6.60 -21.52 -10.56
C ALA A 44 8.00 -21.88 -10.04
N SER A 45 9.03 -21.74 -10.88
CA SER A 45 10.42 -21.96 -10.46
C SER A 45 10.89 -20.85 -9.52
N ALA A 46 11.87 -21.17 -8.65
CA ALA A 46 12.48 -20.19 -7.76
C ALA A 46 13.06 -18.98 -8.54
N ALA A 47 13.63 -19.22 -9.71
CA ALA A 47 14.13 -18.16 -10.59
C ALA A 47 12.99 -17.24 -11.07
N THR A 48 11.84 -17.80 -11.46
CA THR A 48 10.66 -17.04 -11.86
C THR A 48 10.12 -16.19 -10.69
N ILE A 49 10.02 -16.78 -9.51
CA ILE A 49 9.55 -16.07 -8.30
C ILE A 49 10.48 -14.91 -7.96
N GLY A 50 11.78 -15.11 -7.98
CA GLY A 50 12.78 -14.06 -7.75
C GLY A 50 12.72 -12.95 -8.79
N LEU A 51 12.60 -13.31 -10.07
CA LEU A 51 12.53 -12.36 -11.16
C LEU A 51 11.25 -11.51 -11.11
N VAL A 52 10.09 -12.12 -10.90
CA VAL A 52 8.79 -11.41 -10.76
C VAL A 52 8.81 -10.51 -9.53
N SER A 53 9.39 -10.96 -8.42
CA SER A 53 9.51 -10.15 -7.21
C SER A 53 10.43 -8.95 -7.43
N GLY A 54 11.62 -9.16 -7.98
CA GLY A 54 12.62 -8.11 -8.23
C GLY A 54 12.16 -7.10 -9.29
N LEU A 55 11.66 -7.56 -10.44
CA LEU A 55 11.10 -6.67 -11.47
C LEU A 55 9.87 -5.92 -10.95
N GLY A 56 9.02 -6.59 -10.17
CA GLY A 56 7.87 -5.94 -9.56
C GLY A 56 8.26 -4.81 -8.62
N GLU A 57 9.34 -4.95 -7.83
CA GLU A 57 9.86 -3.87 -6.98
C GLU A 57 10.45 -2.73 -7.82
N LEU A 58 11.26 -3.04 -8.83
CA LEU A 58 11.86 -2.05 -9.73
C LEU A 58 10.77 -1.21 -10.42
N VAL A 59 9.77 -1.88 -11.00
CA VAL A 59 8.63 -1.22 -11.65
C VAL A 59 7.84 -0.41 -10.61
N GLY A 60 7.60 -0.95 -9.42
CA GLY A 60 6.90 -0.27 -8.34
C GLY A 60 7.59 1.04 -7.94
N TYR A 61 8.91 1.04 -7.75
CA TYR A 61 9.66 2.25 -7.42
C TYR A 61 9.66 3.27 -8.57
N SER A 62 9.85 2.82 -9.82
CA SER A 62 9.81 3.68 -11.00
C SER A 62 8.43 4.35 -11.16
N LEU A 63 7.37 3.59 -10.96
CA LEU A 63 6.00 4.09 -11.04
C LEU A 63 5.65 5.13 -9.96
N ARG A 64 6.29 5.08 -8.79
CA ARG A 64 6.09 6.11 -7.74
C ARG A 64 6.47 7.50 -8.23
N PHE A 65 7.56 7.63 -8.99
CA PHE A 65 7.94 8.92 -9.58
C PHE A 65 6.91 9.42 -10.59
N VAL A 66 6.43 8.53 -11.46
CA VAL A 66 5.43 8.89 -12.47
C VAL A 66 4.09 9.22 -11.81
N SER A 67 3.63 8.39 -10.88
CA SER A 67 2.35 8.59 -10.18
C SER A 67 2.36 9.82 -9.28
N GLY A 68 3.48 10.14 -8.63
CA GLY A 68 3.65 11.37 -7.86
C GLY A 68 3.48 12.60 -8.75
N LYS A 69 4.23 12.65 -9.87
CA LYS A 69 4.12 13.75 -10.83
C LYS A 69 2.71 13.88 -11.43
N PHE A 70 2.06 12.76 -11.70
CA PHE A 70 0.67 12.74 -12.18
C PHE A 70 -0.32 13.24 -11.11
N ALA A 71 -0.17 12.81 -9.87
CA ALA A 71 -0.99 13.26 -8.74
C ALA A 71 -0.86 14.76 -8.51
N ASP A 72 0.36 15.29 -8.54
CA ASP A 72 0.63 16.73 -8.38
C ASP A 72 0.05 17.55 -9.52
N ARG A 73 0.15 17.07 -10.76
CA ARG A 73 -0.38 17.76 -11.93
C ARG A 73 -1.91 17.78 -11.96
N THR A 74 -2.56 16.68 -11.56
CA THR A 74 -4.04 16.56 -11.58
C THR A 74 -4.68 17.09 -10.32
N ARG A 75 -3.95 17.18 -9.20
CA ARG A 75 -4.44 17.51 -7.85
C ARG A 75 -5.60 16.62 -7.37
N LYS A 76 -5.81 15.47 -8.00
CA LYS A 76 -6.88 14.53 -7.68
C LYS A 76 -6.35 13.40 -6.78
N TYR A 77 -5.87 13.74 -5.61
CA TYR A 77 -5.22 12.79 -4.70
C TYR A 77 -6.16 11.68 -4.21
N TRP A 78 -7.40 12.02 -3.83
CA TRP A 78 -8.38 11.06 -3.31
C TRP A 78 -8.74 9.96 -4.29
N PRO A 79 -9.15 10.24 -5.54
CA PRO A 79 -9.41 9.19 -6.52
C PRO A 79 -8.21 8.28 -6.75
N ILE A 80 -7.00 8.83 -6.80
CA ILE A 80 -5.76 8.08 -7.00
C ILE A 80 -5.52 7.12 -5.83
N VAL A 81 -5.71 7.59 -4.59
CA VAL A 81 -5.58 6.75 -3.39
C VAL A 81 -6.62 5.64 -3.38
N ILE A 82 -7.88 5.93 -3.68
CA ILE A 82 -8.95 4.94 -3.71
C ILE A 82 -8.68 3.86 -4.76
N VAL A 83 -8.32 4.27 -5.98
CA VAL A 83 -7.97 3.32 -7.07
C VAL A 83 -6.78 2.46 -6.65
N GLY A 84 -5.75 3.05 -6.03
CA GLY A 84 -4.59 2.31 -5.54
C GLY A 84 -4.94 1.28 -4.48
N TYR A 85 -5.80 1.62 -3.51
CA TYR A 85 -6.30 0.67 -2.51
C TYR A 85 -7.17 -0.43 -3.14
N CYS A 86 -8.06 -0.08 -4.07
CA CYS A 86 -8.88 -1.08 -4.77
C CYS A 86 -8.00 -2.08 -5.53
N LEU A 87 -7.01 -1.61 -6.29
CA LEU A 87 -6.09 -2.48 -7.01
C LEU A 87 -5.29 -3.39 -6.06
N GLU A 88 -4.83 -2.85 -4.94
CA GLU A 88 -4.03 -3.60 -3.97
C GLU A 88 -4.85 -4.65 -3.23
N LEU A 89 -6.05 -4.30 -2.75
CA LEU A 89 -6.87 -5.18 -1.92
C LEU A 89 -7.68 -6.21 -2.73
N VAL A 90 -8.13 -5.87 -3.94
CA VAL A 90 -8.91 -6.79 -4.79
C VAL A 90 -8.04 -7.91 -5.36
N THR A 91 -6.76 -7.65 -5.60
CA THR A 91 -5.84 -8.68 -6.13
C THR A 91 -5.61 -9.84 -5.18
N ILE A 92 -5.67 -9.61 -3.85
CA ILE A 92 -5.45 -10.67 -2.86
C ILE A 92 -6.56 -11.74 -2.92
N PRO A 93 -7.86 -11.41 -2.79
CA PRO A 93 -8.91 -12.43 -2.96
C PRO A 93 -8.98 -12.98 -4.40
N ALA A 94 -8.58 -12.20 -5.41
CA ALA A 94 -8.51 -12.68 -6.79
C ALA A 94 -7.49 -13.84 -6.95
N LEU A 95 -6.44 -13.89 -6.16
CA LEU A 95 -5.50 -15.02 -6.14
C LEU A 95 -6.17 -16.34 -5.74
N ALA A 96 -7.22 -16.31 -4.91
CA ALA A 96 -7.95 -17.51 -4.50
C ALA A 96 -8.73 -18.17 -5.66
N PHE A 97 -9.01 -17.43 -6.72
CA PHE A 97 -9.69 -17.92 -7.92
C PHE A 97 -8.74 -18.43 -9.00
N VAL A 98 -7.44 -18.34 -8.77
CA VAL A 98 -6.42 -18.83 -9.70
C VAL A 98 -6.29 -20.34 -9.53
N GLY A 99 -6.53 -21.13 -10.61
CA GLY A 99 -6.45 -22.59 -10.61
C GLY A 99 -5.01 -23.09 -10.40
N GLU A 100 -4.88 -24.41 -10.13
CA GLU A 100 -3.63 -25.05 -9.71
C GLU A 100 -2.42 -24.81 -10.64
N ASN A 101 -2.63 -24.64 -11.94
CA ASN A 101 -1.56 -24.36 -12.92
C ASN A 101 -1.51 -22.87 -13.35
N GLY A 102 -2.17 -22.00 -12.63
CA GLY A 102 -2.33 -20.59 -12.97
C GLY A 102 -1.21 -19.65 -12.52
N TRP A 103 0.02 -20.15 -12.30
CA TRP A 103 1.13 -19.34 -11.78
C TRP A 103 1.37 -18.04 -12.57
N VAL A 104 1.14 -18.04 -13.89
CA VAL A 104 1.28 -16.83 -14.72
C VAL A 104 0.23 -15.78 -14.33
N ALA A 105 -1.02 -16.20 -14.16
CA ALA A 105 -2.10 -15.30 -13.72
C ALA A 105 -1.82 -14.77 -12.31
N ALA A 106 -1.32 -15.63 -11.41
CA ALA A 106 -0.88 -15.22 -10.07
C ALA A 106 0.24 -14.16 -10.14
N CYS A 107 1.25 -14.35 -10.97
CA CYS A 107 2.32 -13.37 -11.19
C CYS A 107 1.77 -12.02 -11.68
N ILE A 108 0.84 -12.03 -12.64
CA ILE A 108 0.20 -10.81 -13.15
C ILE A 108 -0.54 -10.08 -12.04
N LEU A 109 -1.35 -10.80 -11.23
CA LEU A 109 -2.07 -10.20 -10.10
C LEU A 109 -1.11 -9.58 -9.07
N LEU A 110 0.01 -10.22 -8.78
CA LEU A 110 1.04 -9.69 -7.88
C LEU A 110 1.69 -8.41 -8.43
N VAL A 111 1.92 -8.33 -9.74
CA VAL A 111 2.41 -7.10 -10.38
C VAL A 111 1.35 -6.00 -10.29
N VAL A 112 0.07 -6.31 -10.52
CA VAL A 112 -1.05 -5.35 -10.37
C VAL A 112 -1.16 -4.84 -8.94
N GLN A 113 -0.97 -5.70 -7.93
CA GLN A 113 -0.92 -5.31 -6.53
C GLN A 113 0.19 -4.29 -6.25
N LYS A 114 1.41 -4.56 -6.75
CA LYS A 114 2.55 -3.63 -6.61
C LYS A 114 2.31 -2.31 -7.33
N PHE A 115 1.64 -2.34 -8.47
CA PHE A 115 1.21 -1.15 -9.19
C PHE A 115 0.23 -0.31 -8.33
N GLY A 116 -0.78 -0.93 -7.71
CA GLY A 116 -1.70 -0.26 -6.79
C GLY A 116 -0.97 0.46 -5.66
N LYS A 117 -0.01 -0.22 -5.00
CA LYS A 117 0.84 0.35 -3.94
C LYS A 117 1.66 1.55 -4.45
N ALA A 118 2.26 1.42 -5.64
CA ALA A 118 3.09 2.48 -6.23
C ALA A 118 2.28 3.73 -6.56
N VAL A 119 1.04 3.56 -7.01
CA VAL A 119 0.14 4.66 -7.38
C VAL A 119 -0.40 5.38 -6.13
N LYS A 120 -0.80 4.63 -5.08
CA LYS A 120 -1.41 5.22 -3.88
C LYS A 120 -0.40 5.98 -3.00
N LYS A 121 0.85 5.48 -2.88
CA LYS A 121 1.82 5.98 -1.89
C LYS A 121 2.06 7.49 -1.98
N PRO A 122 2.46 8.09 -3.12
CA PRO A 122 2.72 9.52 -3.19
C PRO A 122 1.47 10.38 -2.96
N ALA A 123 0.31 9.95 -3.47
CA ALA A 123 -0.94 10.67 -3.24
C ALA A 123 -1.38 10.61 -1.77
N LYS A 124 -1.20 9.46 -1.09
CA LYS A 124 -1.40 9.29 0.37
C LYS A 124 -0.52 10.24 1.16
N ASP A 125 0.78 10.28 0.87
CA ASP A 125 1.75 11.13 1.57
C ASP A 125 1.41 12.61 1.40
N THR A 126 0.95 13.02 0.23
CA THR A 126 0.48 14.40 -0.02
C THR A 126 -0.76 14.74 0.81
N ILE A 127 -1.76 13.85 0.88
CA ILE A 127 -2.95 14.07 1.72
C ILE A 127 -2.56 14.21 3.20
N VAL A 128 -1.66 13.35 3.69
CA VAL A 128 -1.15 13.41 5.07
C VAL A 128 -0.41 14.73 5.29
N SER A 129 0.40 15.20 4.32
CA SER A 129 1.14 16.47 4.43
C SER A 129 0.21 17.68 4.59
N PHE A 130 -0.93 17.72 3.90
CA PHE A 130 -1.93 18.78 4.06
C PHE A 130 -2.56 18.79 5.45
N ALA A 131 -2.86 17.62 6.01
CA ALA A 131 -3.35 17.52 7.37
C ALA A 131 -2.25 17.85 8.41
N ALA A 132 -1.02 17.45 8.13
CA ALA A 132 0.16 17.67 8.98
C ALA A 132 0.55 19.14 9.12
N SER A 133 0.23 19.99 8.13
CA SER A 133 0.56 21.42 8.16
C SER A 133 0.03 22.16 9.40
N ARG A 134 -1.02 21.63 10.04
CA ARG A 134 -1.65 22.20 11.24
C ARG A 134 -1.17 21.62 12.56
N GLU A 135 -0.60 20.40 12.54
CA GLU A 135 -0.25 19.63 13.76
C GLU A 135 1.25 19.43 13.94
N GLY A 136 2.03 19.80 12.95
CA GLY A 136 3.47 19.53 12.86
C GLY A 136 3.75 18.24 12.07
N ALA A 137 4.53 18.39 11.00
CA ALA A 137 4.83 17.32 10.05
C ALA A 137 5.44 16.08 10.73
N GLY A 138 6.40 16.27 11.66
CA GLY A 138 7.07 15.17 12.35
C GLY A 138 6.10 14.26 13.13
N LYS A 139 5.10 14.84 13.81
CA LYS A 139 4.10 14.05 14.57
C LYS A 139 3.15 13.30 13.64
N ALA A 140 2.71 13.95 12.56
CA ALA A 140 1.76 13.37 11.63
C ALA A 140 2.37 12.20 10.86
N PHE A 141 3.55 12.39 10.27
CA PHE A 141 4.25 11.34 9.54
C PHE A 141 4.78 10.25 10.48
N GLY A 142 5.26 10.61 11.69
CA GLY A 142 5.67 9.64 12.69
C GLY A 142 4.54 8.71 13.13
N LEU A 143 3.34 9.27 13.36
CA LEU A 143 2.16 8.47 13.70
C LEU A 143 1.73 7.59 12.52
N GLN A 144 1.74 8.12 11.30
CA GLN A 144 1.40 7.38 10.09
C GLN A 144 2.35 6.20 9.87
N GLU A 145 3.67 6.44 9.95
CA GLU A 145 4.69 5.41 9.77
C GLU A 145 4.62 4.36 10.88
N LEU A 146 4.37 4.78 12.12
CA LEU A 146 4.18 3.87 13.24
C LEU A 146 3.01 2.91 12.99
N LEU A 147 1.87 3.42 12.52
CA LEU A 147 0.71 2.58 12.19
C LEU A 147 0.98 1.67 11.00
N ASP A 148 1.66 2.16 9.96
CA ASP A 148 2.06 1.35 8.80
C ASP A 148 2.99 0.20 9.23
N GLN A 149 3.97 0.46 10.11
CA GLN A 149 4.88 -0.56 10.66
C GLN A 149 4.16 -1.55 11.58
N PHE A 150 3.20 -1.10 12.39
CA PHE A 150 2.37 -2.02 13.17
C PHE A 150 1.59 -2.97 12.27
N GLY A 151 1.02 -2.48 11.17
CA GLY A 151 0.35 -3.33 10.19
C GLY A 151 1.27 -4.31 9.48
N ALA A 152 2.55 -3.96 9.30
CA ALA A 152 3.53 -4.83 8.67
C ALA A 152 4.04 -5.96 9.58
N VAL A 153 3.98 -5.78 10.91
CA VAL A 153 4.49 -6.75 11.90
C VAL A 153 3.40 -7.73 12.37
N LEU A 154 2.12 -7.32 12.35
CA LEU A 154 0.98 -8.15 12.75
C LEU A 154 0.54 -9.12 11.66
#